data_e27dbcd1b1b755faa9c2b2f60bda6671
#
_entry.id   e27dbcd1b1b755faa9c2b2f60bda6671
#
_cell.length_a   1.000
_cell.length_b   1.000
_cell.length_c   1.000
_cell.angle_alpha   90.00
_cell.angle_beta   90.00
_cell.angle_gamma   90.00
#
_symmetry.space_group_name_H-M   'P 1'
#
loop_
_entity.id
_entity.type
_entity.pdbx_description
1 polymer ?
#
loop_
_entity_poly.entity_id
_entity_poly.type
_entity_poly.pdbx_seq_one_letter_code
_entity_poly.pdbx_strand_id
1 'polypeptide(L)'
;MKPMHVLMLASMALTAPTISHAQVAGTTLLGVTVTELQEVAKGWSVKHTILGQHVYNDKNERVGTVDDLIVTPDKAVSYAIVNVGGFLGLAKHDVAIPVSQLKLIDKKLVLPGATKEALKASPEFQYAQ
;
A
#
# COMPACT_ATOMS: atom_id res chain seq x y z
N MET A 1 71.49 31.77 -0.69
CA MET A 1 71.06 31.66 -0.64
C MET A 1 70.00 31.56 -0.60
N LYS A 2 69.13 31.18 -0.59
CA LYS A 2 68.18 30.92 -0.51
C LYS A 2 67.18 30.57 -0.18
N PRO A 3 66.74 30.68 -0.06
CA PRO A 3 65.87 30.34 0.17
C PRO A 3 64.87 30.04 0.20
N MET A 4 64.06 29.61 0.25
CA MET A 4 63.14 29.21 0.29
C MET A 4 62.09 29.12 0.57
N HIS A 5 61.46 29.06 0.58
CA HIS A 5 60.49 28.92 0.74
C HIS A 5 59.51 28.37 0.88
N VAL A 6 58.91 28.13 1.14
CA VAL A 6 58.10 27.63 1.31
C VAL A 6 57.08 27.64 1.32
N LEU A 7 56.38 27.39 1.07
CA LEU A 7 55.36 27.29 1.00
C LEU A 7 54.43 26.76 1.39
N MET A 8 53.80 26.58 1.78
CA MET A 8 52.93 26.20 2.19
C MET A 8 51.87 26.03 1.81
N LEU A 9 51.26 25.54 1.72
CA LEU A 9 50.27 25.32 1.39
C LEU A 9 49.23 25.16 1.94
N ALA A 10 48.54 25.26 2.10
CA ALA A 10 47.53 25.39 2.56
C ALA A 10 46.57 24.62 2.19
N SER A 11 46.36 23.79 2.54
CA SER A 11 45.50 23.03 2.11
C SER A 11 44.30 23.22 2.62
N MET A 12 43.49 23.52 2.22
CA MET A 12 42.39 23.74 2.53
C MET A 12 41.53 22.79 2.51
N ALA A 13 41.26 22.25 3.22
CA ALA A 13 40.40 21.32 3.29
C ALA A 13 39.13 21.71 3.22
N LEU A 14 38.49 21.46 2.45
CA LEU A 14 37.39 21.87 2.30
C LEU A 14 36.51 20.99 2.71
N THR A 15 35.93 20.99 3.57
CA THR A 15 35.08 20.18 4.01
C THR A 15 33.79 20.49 3.64
N ALA A 16 33.26 19.83 2.90
CA ALA A 16 31.95 20.02 2.53
C ALA A 16 31.10 19.77 3.64
N PRO A 17 30.21 20.49 3.88
CA PRO A 17 29.36 20.33 4.94
C PRO A 17 28.40 19.38 4.60
N THR A 18 28.40 18.38 5.20
CA THR A 18 27.47 17.50 4.97
C THR A 18 26.31 17.91 5.64
N ILE A 19 25.32 18.02 5.08
CA ILE A 19 24.18 18.34 5.62
C ILE A 19 23.62 17.25 6.22
N SER A 20 23.81 17.07 7.31
CA SER A 20 23.17 16.05 7.88
C SER A 20 21.81 16.41 8.10
N HIS A 21 20.95 15.68 7.85
CA HIS A 21 19.69 15.92 8.13
C HIS A 21 19.56 15.62 9.47
N ALA A 22 19.70 16.41 10.19
CA ALA A 22 19.73 16.37 11.43
C ALA A 22 18.85 15.58 12.12
N GLN A 23 19.19 14.50 12.38
CA GLN A 23 18.47 13.89 13.26
C GLN A 23 18.99 14.24 14.56
N VAL A 24 18.22 14.71 15.42
CA VAL A 24 18.61 14.91 16.79
C VAL A 24 18.84 13.56 17.36
N ALA A 25 19.91 13.36 18.01
CA ALA A 25 20.24 12.06 18.56
C ALA A 25 19.12 11.56 19.43
N GLY A 26 18.72 10.37 19.23
CA GLY A 26 17.64 9.78 19.97
C GLY A 26 16.24 10.05 19.44
N THR A 27 16.13 10.82 18.38
CA THR A 27 14.83 11.13 17.81
C THR A 27 14.60 10.27 16.59
N THR A 28 13.48 9.57 16.56
CA THR A 28 13.10 8.80 15.39
C THR A 28 12.05 9.59 14.64
N LEU A 29 12.23 9.71 13.36
CA LEU A 29 11.21 10.34 12.55
C LEU A 29 10.06 9.40 12.39
N LEU A 30 8.90 9.81 12.81
CA LEU A 30 7.70 9.01 12.70
C LEU A 30 6.79 9.62 11.64
N GLY A 31 6.16 8.76 10.89
CA GLY A 31 5.22 9.21 9.87
C GLY A 31 5.91 9.56 8.58
N VAL A 32 5.23 10.32 7.78
CA VAL A 32 5.69 10.64 6.43
C VAL A 32 5.99 12.13 6.29
N THR A 33 6.75 12.47 5.30
CA THR A 33 7.05 13.87 5.00
C THR A 33 5.83 14.56 4.40
N VAL A 34 5.88 15.87 4.30
CA VAL A 34 4.79 16.65 3.70
C VAL A 34 4.57 16.23 2.24
N THR A 35 5.66 15.98 1.52
CA THR A 35 5.54 15.53 0.14
C THR A 35 4.87 14.17 0.05
N GLU A 36 5.24 13.27 0.93
CA GLU A 36 4.63 11.95 0.96
C GLU A 36 3.16 12.01 1.36
N LEU A 37 2.76 12.99 2.17
CA LEU A 37 1.35 13.14 2.50
C LEU A 37 0.51 13.38 1.26
N GLN A 38 1.04 14.06 0.26
CA GLN A 38 0.31 14.28 -0.97
C GLN A 38 0.08 12.96 -1.71
N GLU A 39 1.06 12.06 -1.65
CA GLU A 39 0.91 10.75 -2.26
C GLU A 39 -0.08 9.88 -1.48
N VAL A 40 -0.01 9.95 -0.15
CA VAL A 40 -0.95 9.22 0.70
C VAL A 40 -2.38 9.67 0.39
N ALA A 41 -2.58 10.96 0.17
CA ALA A 41 -3.91 11.51 -0.09
C ALA A 41 -4.51 11.00 -1.39
N LYS A 42 -3.68 10.52 -2.32
CA LYS A 42 -4.17 9.97 -3.58
C LYS A 42 -4.54 8.50 -3.45
N GLY A 43 -4.22 7.90 -2.34
CA GLY A 43 -4.52 6.48 -2.12
C GLY A 43 -6.01 6.26 -1.91
N TRP A 44 -6.40 5.03 -1.86
CA TRP A 44 -7.79 4.67 -1.62
C TRP A 44 -8.03 4.64 -0.11
N SER A 45 -9.08 5.28 0.32
CA SER A 45 -9.47 5.19 1.72
C SER A 45 -10.11 3.84 1.97
N VAL A 46 -9.53 3.05 2.84
CA VAL A 46 -10.07 1.74 3.18
C VAL A 46 -11.48 1.91 3.74
N LYS A 47 -11.64 2.88 4.62
CA LYS A 47 -12.93 3.11 5.28
C LYS A 47 -14.01 3.57 4.31
N HIS A 48 -13.67 4.45 3.39
CA HIS A 48 -14.68 5.08 2.53
C HIS A 48 -14.80 4.44 1.15
N THR A 49 -13.74 3.78 0.67
CA THR A 49 -13.70 3.32 -0.71
C THR A 49 -13.70 1.81 -0.84
N ILE A 50 -13.27 1.10 0.18
CA ILE A 50 -13.08 -0.34 0.08
C ILE A 50 -14.03 -1.14 0.96
N LEU A 51 -14.03 -0.88 2.27
CA LEU A 51 -14.82 -1.71 3.18
C LEU A 51 -16.30 -1.58 2.91
N GLY A 52 -16.97 -2.71 2.85
CA GLY A 52 -18.40 -2.76 2.64
C GLY A 52 -18.85 -2.49 1.22
N GLN A 53 -17.91 -2.27 0.31
CA GLN A 53 -18.24 -1.95 -1.07
C GLN A 53 -18.45 -3.20 -1.87
N HIS A 54 -19.33 -3.13 -2.86
CA HIS A 54 -19.54 -4.23 -3.76
C HIS A 54 -18.42 -4.31 -4.77
N VAL A 55 -18.06 -5.51 -5.17
CA VAL A 55 -17.06 -5.75 -6.19
C VAL A 55 -17.76 -6.22 -7.45
N TYR A 56 -17.41 -5.62 -8.57
CA TYR A 56 -18.01 -5.94 -9.86
C TYR A 56 -16.96 -6.53 -10.79
N ASN A 57 -17.38 -7.26 -11.78
CA ASN A 57 -16.46 -7.69 -12.83
C ASN A 57 -16.51 -6.71 -14.01
N ASP A 58 -15.78 -7.00 -15.06
CA ASP A 58 -15.72 -6.14 -16.23
C ASP A 58 -17.01 -6.16 -17.05
N LYS A 59 -17.96 -7.04 -16.74
CA LYS A 59 -19.27 -7.02 -17.35
C LYS A 59 -20.28 -6.32 -16.46
N ASN A 60 -19.81 -5.62 -15.45
CA ASN A 60 -20.64 -4.88 -14.52
C ASN A 60 -21.58 -5.79 -13.70
N GLU A 61 -21.18 -7.04 -13.53
CA GLU A 61 -21.91 -7.94 -12.66
C GLU A 61 -21.32 -7.89 -11.27
N ARG A 62 -22.17 -7.89 -10.26
CA ARG A 62 -21.70 -7.87 -8.88
C ARG A 62 -21.25 -9.26 -8.50
N VAL A 63 -20.01 -9.42 -8.11
CA VAL A 63 -19.45 -10.71 -7.79
C VAL A 63 -19.19 -10.91 -6.30
N GLY A 64 -19.22 -9.87 -5.52
CA GLY A 64 -19.02 -10.00 -4.09
C GLY A 64 -19.03 -8.66 -3.37
N THR A 65 -18.70 -8.70 -2.09
CA THR A 65 -18.64 -7.51 -1.23
C THR A 65 -17.39 -7.61 -0.38
N VAL A 66 -16.70 -6.50 -0.18
CA VAL A 66 -15.49 -6.49 0.62
C VAL A 66 -15.86 -6.46 2.10
N ASP A 67 -15.46 -7.49 2.82
CA ASP A 67 -15.70 -7.60 4.24
C ASP A 67 -14.55 -7.07 5.08
N ASP A 68 -13.32 -7.18 4.60
CA ASP A 68 -12.15 -6.81 5.39
C ASP A 68 -10.96 -6.51 4.49
N LEU A 69 -9.93 -5.95 5.06
CA LEU A 69 -8.67 -5.73 4.38
C LEU A 69 -7.57 -6.27 5.28
N ILE A 70 -6.78 -7.19 4.79
CA ILE A 70 -5.67 -7.77 5.54
C ILE A 70 -4.37 -7.14 5.06
N VAL A 71 -3.60 -6.61 5.98
CA VAL A 71 -2.31 -6.00 5.68
C VAL A 71 -1.21 -6.94 6.15
N THR A 72 -0.23 -7.19 5.30
CA THR A 72 0.93 -8.00 5.65
C THR A 72 2.13 -7.06 5.73
N PRO A 73 2.46 -6.57 6.91
CA PRO A 73 3.46 -5.49 7.06
C PRO A 73 4.84 -5.82 6.49
N ASP A 74 5.27 -7.04 6.66
CA ASP A 74 6.61 -7.45 6.23
C ASP A 74 6.75 -7.48 4.72
N LYS A 75 5.67 -7.58 3.98
CA LYS A 75 5.73 -7.63 2.53
C LYS A 75 5.07 -6.42 1.89
N ALA A 76 4.53 -5.53 2.70
CA ALA A 76 3.83 -4.35 2.22
C ALA A 76 2.72 -4.69 1.23
N VAL A 77 2.05 -5.80 1.43
CA VAL A 77 0.99 -6.24 0.54
C VAL A 77 -0.33 -6.23 1.30
N SER A 78 -1.39 -5.87 0.63
CA SER A 78 -2.72 -5.85 1.22
C SER A 78 -3.66 -6.72 0.42
N TYR A 79 -4.56 -7.38 1.12
CA TYR A 79 -5.54 -8.27 0.50
C TYR A 79 -6.94 -7.86 0.93
N ALA A 80 -7.83 -7.75 -0.03
CA ALA A 80 -9.24 -7.52 0.28
C ALA A 80 -9.92 -8.86 0.48
N ILE A 81 -10.67 -9.01 1.54
CA ILE A 81 -11.44 -10.23 1.77
C ILE A 81 -12.81 -10.00 1.17
N VAL A 82 -13.08 -10.69 0.10
CA VAL A 82 -14.31 -10.53 -0.65
C VAL A 82 -15.25 -11.68 -0.34
N ASN A 83 -16.42 -11.32 0.14
CA ASN A 83 -17.45 -12.31 0.44
C ASN A 83 -18.21 -12.58 -0.84
N VAL A 84 -18.23 -13.83 -1.25
CA VAL A 84 -18.89 -14.25 -2.46
C VAL A 84 -20.05 -15.16 -2.08
N GLY A 85 -21.21 -14.87 -2.55
CA GLY A 85 -22.39 -15.63 -2.17
C GLY A 85 -22.99 -15.05 -0.91
N GLY A 86 -23.26 -15.82 0.07
CA GLY A 86 -23.76 -15.31 1.34
C GLY A 86 -25.17 -14.77 1.31
N PHE A 87 -25.93 -15.06 0.28
CA PHE A 87 -27.26 -14.58 0.18
C PHE A 87 -28.08 -15.35 1.20
N LEU A 88 -28.75 -14.66 2.06
CA LEU A 88 -29.53 -15.25 3.15
C LEU A 88 -28.66 -16.06 4.12
N GLY A 89 -27.38 -15.72 4.21
CA GLY A 89 -26.50 -16.41 5.16
C GLY A 89 -26.09 -17.79 4.75
N LEU A 90 -26.44 -18.21 3.52
CA LEU A 90 -26.08 -19.53 3.08
C LEU A 90 -24.85 -19.49 2.20
N ALA A 91 -23.98 -20.46 2.35
CA ALA A 91 -22.83 -20.66 1.46
C ALA A 91 -21.93 -19.43 1.32
N LYS A 92 -21.68 -18.75 2.43
CA LYS A 92 -20.77 -17.64 2.42
C LYS A 92 -19.38 -18.16 2.13
N HIS A 93 -18.68 -17.56 1.19
CA HIS A 93 -17.34 -17.96 0.81
C HIS A 93 -16.46 -16.71 0.73
N ASP A 94 -15.47 -16.62 1.59
CA ASP A 94 -14.57 -15.49 1.61
C ASP A 94 -13.32 -15.80 0.82
N VAL A 95 -12.91 -14.89 -0.03
CA VAL A 95 -11.73 -15.05 -0.87
C VAL A 95 -10.79 -13.87 -0.67
N ALA A 96 -9.50 -14.14 -0.55
CA ALA A 96 -8.51 -13.08 -0.41
C ALA A 96 -8.04 -12.64 -1.79
N ILE A 97 -8.23 -11.38 -2.12
CA ILE A 97 -7.86 -10.82 -3.40
C ILE A 97 -6.80 -9.76 -3.17
N PRO A 98 -5.61 -9.87 -3.79
CA PRO A 98 -4.63 -8.81 -3.67
C PRO A 98 -5.23 -7.48 -4.14
N VAL A 99 -5.05 -6.44 -3.37
CA VAL A 99 -5.62 -5.14 -3.73
C VAL A 99 -5.11 -4.67 -5.10
N SER A 100 -3.91 -5.09 -5.48
CA SER A 100 -3.34 -4.75 -6.79
C SER A 100 -4.16 -5.29 -7.96
N GLN A 101 -5.01 -6.28 -7.74
CA GLN A 101 -5.87 -6.81 -8.80
C GLN A 101 -7.18 -6.04 -8.92
N LEU A 102 -7.50 -5.20 -7.94
CA LEU A 102 -8.71 -4.40 -7.98
C LEU A 102 -8.45 -3.10 -8.70
N LYS A 103 -9.45 -2.61 -9.40
CA LYS A 103 -9.41 -1.31 -10.04
C LYS A 103 -10.58 -0.48 -9.54
N LEU A 104 -10.37 0.82 -9.47
CA LEU A 104 -11.44 1.72 -9.07
C LEU A 104 -11.86 2.45 -10.34
N ILE A 105 -13.04 2.13 -10.85
CA ILE A 105 -13.55 2.69 -12.08
C ILE A 105 -14.91 3.29 -11.79
N ASP A 106 -15.08 4.60 -12.05
CA ASP A 106 -16.33 5.29 -11.78
C ASP A 106 -16.83 5.03 -10.36
N LYS A 107 -15.91 5.08 -9.40
CA LYS A 107 -16.21 4.90 -7.98
C LYS A 107 -16.67 3.48 -7.64
N LYS A 108 -16.46 2.53 -8.52
CA LYS A 108 -16.78 1.12 -8.25
C LYS A 108 -15.51 0.31 -8.20
N LEU A 109 -15.48 -0.66 -7.29
CA LEU A 109 -14.39 -1.61 -7.27
C LEU A 109 -14.65 -2.66 -8.33
N VAL A 110 -13.69 -2.85 -9.21
CA VAL A 110 -13.81 -3.80 -10.31
C VAL A 110 -12.69 -4.82 -10.23
N LEU A 111 -13.03 -6.08 -10.33
CA LEU A 111 -12.08 -7.17 -10.42
C LEU A 111 -12.24 -7.77 -11.82
N PRO A 112 -11.40 -7.36 -12.76
CA PRO A 112 -11.57 -7.78 -14.16
C PRO A 112 -11.45 -9.29 -14.31
N GLY A 113 -12.31 -9.86 -15.11
CA GLY A 113 -12.27 -11.28 -15.39
C GLY A 113 -12.89 -12.17 -14.33
N ALA A 114 -13.37 -11.59 -13.24
CA ALA A 114 -13.93 -12.40 -12.18
C ALA A 114 -15.33 -12.86 -12.52
N THR A 115 -15.66 -14.06 -12.05
CA THR A 115 -17.03 -14.55 -12.09
C THR A 115 -17.32 -15.10 -10.71
N LYS A 116 -18.60 -15.18 -10.35
CA LYS A 116 -18.96 -15.77 -9.07
C LYS A 116 -18.47 -17.20 -8.98
N GLU A 117 -18.56 -17.92 -10.07
CA GLU A 117 -18.13 -19.32 -10.11
C GLU A 117 -16.64 -19.46 -9.87
N ALA A 118 -15.84 -18.60 -10.51
CA ALA A 118 -14.39 -18.64 -10.31
C ALA A 118 -14.01 -18.28 -8.90
N LEU A 119 -14.69 -17.30 -8.32
CA LEU A 119 -14.41 -16.90 -6.94
C LEU A 119 -14.84 -17.97 -5.95
N LYS A 120 -15.98 -18.61 -6.19
CA LYS A 120 -16.40 -19.70 -5.32
C LYS A 120 -15.48 -20.91 -5.41
N ALA A 121 -14.78 -21.06 -6.52
CA ALA A 121 -13.82 -22.14 -6.69
C ALA A 121 -12.44 -21.78 -6.12
N SER A 122 -12.23 -20.55 -5.73
CA SER A 122 -10.96 -20.12 -5.17
C SER A 122 -10.85 -20.58 -3.71
N PRO A 123 -9.62 -20.72 -3.20
CA PRO A 123 -9.45 -21.15 -1.81
C PRO A 123 -10.17 -20.21 -0.83
N GLU A 124 -10.82 -20.79 0.14
CA GLU A 124 -11.54 -20.00 1.12
C GLU A 124 -10.58 -19.39 2.13
N PHE A 125 -10.75 -18.11 2.41
CA PHE A 125 -9.95 -17.43 3.41
C PHE A 125 -10.52 -17.70 4.80
N GLN A 126 -9.65 -17.98 5.73
CA GLN A 126 -10.01 -18.10 7.13
C GLN A 126 -8.95 -17.38 7.94
N TYR A 127 -9.37 -16.68 8.98
CA TYR A 127 -8.43 -16.00 9.85
C TYR A 127 -7.58 -17.02 10.61
N ALA A 128 -6.33 -16.66 10.85
CA ALA A 128 -5.48 -17.49 11.70
C ALA A 128 -5.99 -17.41 13.13
N GLN A 129 -5.85 -18.49 13.87
CA GLN A 129 -6.31 -18.52 15.25
C GLN A 129 -5.16 -18.39 16.22
#